data_ed5bd6bf6d04e40014624435412651c9
#
_entry.id   ed5bd6bf6d04e40014624435412651c9
#
_cell.length_a   1.000
_cell.length_b   1.000
_cell.length_c   1.000
_cell.angle_alpha   90.00
_cell.angle_beta   90.00
_cell.angle_gamma   90.00
#
_symmetry.space_group_name_H-M   'P 1'
#
loop_
_entity.id
_entity.type
_entity.pdbx_description
1 polymer ?
#
loop_
_entity_poly.entity_id
_entity_poly.type
_entity_poly.pdbx_seq_one_letter_code
_entity_poly.pdbx_strand_id
1 'polypeptide(L)'
;MREQRVDSWWSQWTCVGGTCAPAAAPPRNRFERVLDGYTSVTAPFLRGCVVFVTVAAGFVVSTALGPVGGLLVEAAFFLVAATYCLANFARCREAHCIVTGVGWSALAVASVAALLAGRDIRESAWTAFLVIAVVGHAFEGVWKAGHGSNALRLGQG
;
A
#
# COMPACT_ATOMS: atom_id res chain seq x y z
N MET A 1 -8.87 -35.46 -22.89
CA MET A 1 -9.43 -34.33 -22.15
C MET A 1 -8.30 -33.34 -21.94
N ARG A 2 -8.35 -32.15 -22.57
CA ARG A 2 -7.37 -31.07 -22.32
C ARG A 2 -7.81 -30.36 -21.04
N GLU A 3 -7.02 -30.52 -19.98
CA GLU A 3 -7.11 -29.73 -18.80
C GLU A 3 -6.94 -28.24 -19.20
N GLN A 4 -8.02 -27.49 -19.21
CA GLN A 4 -7.95 -26.02 -19.32
C GLN A 4 -7.31 -25.55 -18.02
N ARG A 5 -6.00 -25.35 -18.07
CA ARG A 5 -5.27 -24.63 -17.05
C ARG A 5 -5.89 -23.23 -17.00
N VAL A 6 -6.69 -22.95 -15.99
CA VAL A 6 -7.16 -21.61 -15.68
C VAL A 6 -5.91 -20.86 -15.20
N ASP A 7 -5.18 -20.29 -16.15
CA ASP A 7 -4.11 -19.37 -15.84
C ASP A 7 -4.76 -18.19 -15.11
N SER A 8 -4.60 -18.16 -13.80
CA SER A 8 -5.10 -17.05 -13.00
C SER A 8 -4.44 -15.78 -13.53
N TRP A 9 -5.20 -14.70 -13.71
CA TRP A 9 -4.71 -13.41 -14.20
C TRP A 9 -3.49 -12.89 -13.41
N TRP A 10 -3.27 -13.40 -12.18
CA TRP A 10 -2.12 -13.15 -11.33
C TRP A 10 -0.79 -13.68 -11.91
N SER A 11 -0.79 -14.70 -12.74
CA SER A 11 0.41 -15.27 -13.34
C SER A 11 0.99 -14.41 -14.49
N GLN A 12 0.25 -13.38 -14.90
CA GLN A 12 0.61 -12.53 -16.05
C GLN A 12 1.37 -11.24 -15.65
N TRP A 13 1.73 -11.08 -14.37
CA TRP A 13 2.43 -9.89 -13.90
C TRP A 13 3.90 -10.19 -13.63
N THR A 14 4.78 -9.42 -14.25
CA THR A 14 6.20 -9.40 -13.94
C THR A 14 6.51 -8.17 -13.10
N CYS A 15 6.99 -8.39 -11.88
CA CYS A 15 7.41 -7.32 -10.99
C CYS A 15 8.93 -7.27 -10.93
N VAL A 16 9.53 -6.16 -11.36
CA VAL A 16 10.97 -5.91 -11.32
C VAL A 16 11.21 -4.58 -10.62
N GLY A 17 11.96 -4.61 -9.52
CA GLY A 17 12.38 -3.40 -8.82
C GLY A 17 11.24 -2.54 -8.26
N GLY A 18 10.16 -3.16 -7.78
CA GLY A 18 9.00 -2.45 -7.22
C GLY A 18 8.03 -1.89 -8.27
N THR A 19 8.26 -2.18 -9.54
CA THR A 19 7.31 -1.89 -10.62
C THR A 19 6.73 -3.17 -11.15
N CYS A 20 5.41 -3.32 -11.05
CA CYS A 20 4.69 -4.43 -11.64
C CYS A 20 4.13 -4.00 -12.99
N ALA A 21 4.50 -4.69 -14.05
CA ALA A 21 3.95 -4.50 -15.37
C ALA A 21 3.21 -5.76 -15.83
N PRO A 22 2.06 -5.64 -16.49
CA PRO A 22 1.42 -6.77 -17.10
C PRO A 22 2.36 -7.35 -18.16
N ALA A 23 2.61 -8.65 -18.12
CA ALA A 23 3.31 -9.34 -19.19
C ALA A 23 2.44 -9.31 -20.45
N ALA A 24 2.56 -8.25 -21.24
CA ALA A 24 2.04 -8.11 -22.62
C ALA A 24 0.52 -8.32 -22.85
N ALA A 25 -0.32 -8.40 -21.83
CA ALA A 25 -1.76 -8.50 -22.02
C ALA A 25 -2.47 -7.16 -21.73
N PRO A 26 -3.34 -6.68 -22.63
CA PRO A 26 -4.11 -5.46 -22.37
C PRO A 26 -5.08 -5.67 -21.18
N PRO A 27 -5.36 -4.61 -20.39
CA PRO A 27 -6.29 -4.69 -19.28
C PRO A 27 -7.67 -5.14 -19.76
N ARG A 28 -8.21 -6.17 -19.14
CA ARG A 28 -9.41 -6.87 -19.61
C ARG A 28 -10.71 -6.18 -19.22
N ASN A 29 -10.70 -5.39 -18.13
CA ASN A 29 -11.91 -4.71 -17.67
C ASN A 29 -11.64 -3.28 -17.15
N ARG A 30 -12.72 -2.52 -16.87
CA ARG A 30 -12.61 -1.14 -16.37
C ARG A 30 -11.90 -1.05 -15.02
N PHE A 31 -12.13 -2.01 -14.14
CA PHE A 31 -11.53 -2.05 -12.81
C PHE A 31 -10.02 -2.23 -12.90
N GLU A 32 -9.54 -3.15 -13.74
CA GLU A 32 -8.11 -3.35 -13.98
C GLU A 32 -7.42 -2.09 -14.51
N ARG A 33 -8.05 -1.37 -15.44
CA ARG A 33 -7.51 -0.08 -15.97
C ARG A 33 -7.40 1.00 -14.89
N VAL A 34 -8.41 1.12 -14.01
CA VAL A 34 -8.38 2.06 -12.90
C VAL A 34 -7.26 1.68 -11.92
N LEU A 35 -7.14 0.39 -11.61
CA LEU A 35 -6.10 -0.12 -10.74
C LEU A 35 -4.70 0.09 -11.34
N ASP A 36 -4.55 -0.12 -12.66
CA ASP A 36 -3.32 0.16 -13.38
C ASP A 36 -2.94 1.64 -13.31
N GLY A 37 -3.87 2.54 -13.57
CA GLY A 37 -3.65 3.99 -13.44
C GLY A 37 -3.25 4.39 -12.01
N TYR A 38 -3.90 3.79 -11.01
CA TYR A 38 -3.63 4.08 -9.60
C TYR A 38 -2.26 3.58 -9.12
N THR A 39 -1.75 2.47 -9.66
CA THR A 39 -0.48 1.87 -9.25
C THR A 39 0.70 2.15 -10.17
N SER A 40 0.49 2.77 -11.35
CA SER A 40 1.51 2.96 -12.39
C SER A 40 2.26 4.29 -12.32
N VAL A 41 2.81 4.68 -11.20
CA VAL A 41 3.75 5.82 -11.17
C VAL A 41 5.12 5.36 -11.66
N THR A 42 5.52 5.84 -12.84
CA THR A 42 6.51 5.20 -13.70
C THR A 42 7.99 5.41 -13.35
N ALA A 43 8.36 6.47 -12.62
CA ALA A 43 9.75 6.72 -12.26
C ALA A 43 9.95 6.57 -10.74
N PRO A 44 10.91 5.75 -10.26
CA PRO A 44 11.11 5.51 -8.81
C PRO A 44 11.44 6.80 -8.05
N PHE A 45 12.18 7.73 -8.65
CA PHE A 45 12.46 9.03 -8.06
C PHE A 45 11.20 9.89 -7.93
N LEU A 46 10.42 10.00 -9.02
CA LEU A 46 9.17 10.77 -9.01
C LEU A 46 8.16 10.19 -8.01
N ARG A 47 8.08 8.87 -7.91
CA ARG A 47 7.27 8.18 -6.91
C ARG A 47 7.69 8.55 -5.49
N GLY A 48 8.99 8.52 -5.20
CA GLY A 48 9.54 8.93 -3.90
C GLY A 48 9.18 10.39 -3.56
N CYS A 49 9.33 11.30 -4.50
CA CYS A 49 8.97 12.71 -4.32
C CYS A 49 7.46 12.88 -4.08
N VAL A 50 6.60 12.21 -4.86
CA VAL A 50 5.14 12.29 -4.70
C VAL A 50 4.73 11.74 -3.33
N VAL A 51 5.26 10.59 -2.92
CA VAL A 51 4.98 10.02 -1.59
C VAL A 51 5.42 10.97 -0.49
N PHE A 52 6.66 11.48 -0.56
CA PHE A 52 7.17 12.41 0.45
C PHE A 52 6.31 13.68 0.57
N VAL A 53 5.99 14.33 -0.54
CA VAL A 53 5.16 15.54 -0.57
C VAL A 53 3.76 15.24 -0.04
N THR A 54 3.18 14.11 -0.40
CA THR A 54 1.83 13.71 0.06
C THR A 54 1.81 13.45 1.55
N VAL A 55 2.81 12.76 2.09
CA VAL A 55 2.95 12.51 3.54
C VAL A 55 3.15 13.81 4.29
N ALA A 56 4.06 14.68 3.84
CA ALA A 56 4.31 15.97 4.46
C ALA A 56 3.07 16.87 4.42
N ALA A 57 2.36 16.94 3.30
CA ALA A 57 1.12 17.70 3.18
C ALA A 57 0.03 17.14 4.11
N GLY A 58 -0.15 15.81 4.16
CA GLY A 58 -1.09 15.17 5.08
C GLY A 58 -0.82 15.52 6.54
N PHE A 59 0.44 15.46 6.95
CA PHE A 59 0.88 15.83 8.30
C PHE A 59 0.59 17.30 8.60
N VAL A 60 1.01 18.22 7.72
CA VAL A 60 0.79 19.67 7.92
C VAL A 60 -0.70 20.00 7.97
N VAL A 61 -1.50 19.44 7.07
CA VAL A 61 -2.95 19.69 7.04
C VAL A 61 -3.62 19.11 8.30
N SER A 62 -3.27 17.90 8.73
CA SER A 62 -3.85 17.30 9.93
C SER A 62 -3.53 18.10 11.19
N THR A 63 -2.32 18.64 11.29
CA THR A 63 -1.93 19.47 12.45
C THR A 63 -2.61 20.85 12.44
N ALA A 64 -2.85 21.44 11.26
CA ALA A 64 -3.46 22.76 11.12
C ALA A 64 -4.97 22.78 11.41
N LEU A 65 -5.68 21.65 11.17
CA LEU A 65 -7.16 21.59 11.27
C LEU A 65 -7.71 21.31 12.68
N GLY A 66 -6.85 21.26 13.69
CA GLY A 66 -7.26 20.90 15.05
C GLY A 66 -7.65 19.42 15.22
N PRO A 67 -8.07 18.98 16.43
CA PRO A 67 -8.22 17.55 16.73
C PRO A 67 -9.22 16.82 15.84
N VAL A 68 -10.42 17.35 15.66
CA VAL A 68 -11.49 16.69 14.88
C VAL A 68 -11.14 16.65 13.39
N GLY A 69 -10.82 17.82 12.81
CA GLY A 69 -10.46 17.91 11.40
C GLY A 69 -9.19 17.13 11.08
N GLY A 70 -8.19 17.19 11.96
CA GLY A 70 -6.95 16.46 11.84
C GLY A 70 -7.13 14.96 11.81
N LEU A 71 -7.91 14.38 12.74
CA LEU A 71 -8.20 12.95 12.79
C LEU A 71 -8.98 12.46 11.54
N LEU A 72 -9.87 13.28 11.00
CA LEU A 72 -10.57 12.96 9.75
C LEU A 72 -9.60 12.91 8.56
N VAL A 73 -8.70 13.88 8.46
CA VAL A 73 -7.66 13.91 7.41
C VAL A 73 -6.75 12.71 7.54
N GLU A 74 -6.33 12.36 8.75
CA GLU A 74 -5.49 11.18 9.01
C GLU A 74 -6.19 9.87 8.62
N ALA A 75 -7.44 9.69 9.07
CA ALA A 75 -8.22 8.52 8.72
C ALA A 75 -8.33 8.35 7.19
N ALA A 76 -8.65 9.45 6.48
CA ALA A 76 -8.73 9.44 5.03
C ALA A 76 -7.37 9.15 4.37
N PHE A 77 -6.30 9.79 4.86
CA PHE A 77 -4.94 9.59 4.35
C PHE A 77 -4.47 8.15 4.54
N PHE A 78 -4.61 7.61 5.75
CA PHE A 78 -4.20 6.24 6.06
C PHE A 78 -5.01 5.21 5.28
N LEU A 79 -6.30 5.48 5.06
CA LEU A 79 -7.15 4.62 4.24
C LEU A 79 -6.70 4.59 2.77
N VAL A 80 -6.37 5.76 2.20
CA VAL A 80 -5.84 5.86 0.83
C VAL A 80 -4.50 5.14 0.71
N ALA A 81 -3.58 5.36 1.66
CA ALA A 81 -2.30 4.68 1.68
C ALA A 81 -2.44 3.16 1.82
N ALA A 82 -3.35 2.71 2.70
CA ALA A 82 -3.65 1.31 2.91
C ALA A 82 -4.22 0.65 1.64
N THR A 83 -5.21 1.29 1.01
CA THR A 83 -5.82 0.77 -0.23
C THR A 83 -4.82 0.71 -1.38
N TYR A 84 -3.91 1.69 -1.48
CA TYR A 84 -2.82 1.64 -2.45
C TYR A 84 -1.93 0.41 -2.22
N CYS A 85 -1.46 0.18 -0.98
CA CYS A 85 -0.62 -0.97 -0.67
C CYS A 85 -1.34 -2.31 -0.84
N LEU A 86 -2.60 -2.42 -0.41
CA LEU A 86 -3.39 -3.65 -0.59
C LEU A 86 -3.67 -3.93 -2.06
N ALA A 87 -3.97 -2.90 -2.86
CA ALA A 87 -4.13 -3.03 -4.31
C ALA A 87 -2.82 -3.48 -4.97
N ASN A 88 -1.69 -2.88 -4.57
CA ASN A 88 -0.38 -3.28 -5.07
C ASN A 88 -0.02 -4.71 -4.63
N PHE A 89 -0.29 -5.08 -3.37
CA PHE A 89 -0.13 -6.46 -2.91
C PHE A 89 -0.96 -7.45 -3.71
N ALA A 90 -2.22 -7.10 -3.98
CA ALA A 90 -3.08 -7.95 -4.81
C ALA A 90 -2.49 -8.21 -6.19
N ARG A 91 -1.69 -7.28 -6.73
CA ARG A 91 -1.07 -7.37 -8.08
C ARG A 91 0.31 -7.99 -8.05
N CYS A 92 1.19 -7.50 -7.19
CA CYS A 92 2.62 -7.79 -7.21
C CYS A 92 3.05 -8.74 -6.10
N ARG A 93 2.19 -9.00 -5.10
CA ARG A 93 2.52 -9.82 -3.93
C ARG A 93 3.75 -9.34 -3.16
N GLU A 94 4.13 -8.06 -3.27
CA GLU A 94 5.28 -7.52 -2.56
C GLU A 94 5.11 -7.62 -1.05
N ALA A 95 6.15 -8.14 -0.38
CA ALA A 95 6.08 -8.48 1.04
C ALA A 95 5.78 -7.29 1.95
N HIS A 96 6.35 -6.09 1.65
CA HIS A 96 6.07 -4.91 2.45
C HIS A 96 4.60 -4.45 2.35
N CYS A 97 3.96 -4.66 1.20
CA CYS A 97 2.61 -4.16 0.96
C CYS A 97 1.55 -4.81 1.86
N ILE A 98 1.74 -6.06 2.29
CA ILE A 98 0.80 -6.67 3.25
C ILE A 98 0.95 -6.05 4.64
N VAL A 99 2.19 -5.81 5.08
CA VAL A 99 2.47 -5.21 6.38
C VAL A 99 1.95 -3.77 6.44
N THR A 100 2.33 -2.95 5.45
CA THR A 100 1.91 -1.54 5.39
C THR A 100 0.42 -1.41 5.14
N GLY A 101 -0.15 -2.19 4.24
CA GLY A 101 -1.57 -2.15 3.93
C GLY A 101 -2.47 -2.48 5.13
N VAL A 102 -2.15 -3.56 5.86
CA VAL A 102 -2.89 -3.94 7.07
C VAL A 102 -2.65 -2.94 8.20
N GLY A 103 -1.38 -2.55 8.43
CA GLY A 103 -1.02 -1.60 9.49
C GLY A 103 -1.68 -0.23 9.31
N TRP A 104 -1.67 0.32 8.10
CA TRP A 104 -2.30 1.61 7.81
C TRP A 104 -3.83 1.53 7.81
N SER A 105 -4.42 0.38 7.45
CA SER A 105 -5.86 0.16 7.66
C SER A 105 -6.23 0.22 9.14
N ALA A 106 -5.42 -0.41 10.00
CA ALA A 106 -5.63 -0.36 11.44
C ALA A 106 -5.51 1.07 12.00
N LEU A 107 -4.55 1.87 11.49
CA LEU A 107 -4.43 3.28 11.87
C LEU A 107 -5.64 4.11 11.43
N ALA A 108 -6.17 3.89 10.24
CA ALA A 108 -7.39 4.56 9.79
C ALA A 108 -8.56 4.27 10.73
N VAL A 109 -8.75 3.01 11.10
CA VAL A 109 -9.78 2.61 12.08
C VAL A 109 -9.52 3.23 13.46
N ALA A 110 -8.27 3.24 13.93
CA ALA A 110 -7.89 3.84 15.20
C ALA A 110 -8.15 5.35 15.24
N SER A 111 -7.88 6.08 14.15
CA SER A 111 -8.17 7.52 14.04
C SER A 111 -9.66 7.80 14.12
N VAL A 112 -10.49 6.98 13.46
CA VAL A 112 -11.96 7.08 13.57
C VAL A 112 -12.43 6.74 14.99
N ALA A 113 -11.91 5.69 15.59
CA ALA A 113 -12.28 5.32 16.97
C ALA A 113 -11.88 6.40 17.99
N ALA A 114 -10.69 7.01 17.82
CA ALA A 114 -10.24 8.12 18.66
C ALA A 114 -11.14 9.36 18.51
N LEU A 115 -11.54 9.68 17.27
CA LEU A 115 -12.50 10.75 16.99
C LEU A 115 -13.82 10.53 17.73
N LEU A 116 -14.38 9.32 17.66
CA LEU A 116 -15.63 8.98 18.35
C LEU A 116 -15.49 9.00 19.88
N ALA A 117 -14.30 8.69 20.39
CA ALA A 117 -13.98 8.72 21.82
C ALA A 117 -13.55 10.12 22.32
N GLY A 118 -13.49 11.14 21.47
CA GLY A 118 -13.00 12.48 21.81
C GLY A 118 -11.52 12.52 22.22
N ARG A 119 -10.71 11.59 21.73
CA ARG A 119 -9.27 11.48 22.05
C ARG A 119 -8.42 11.97 20.90
N ASP A 120 -7.37 12.72 21.20
CA ASP A 120 -6.38 13.14 20.20
C ASP A 120 -5.20 12.15 20.20
N ILE A 121 -5.02 11.45 19.09
CA ILE A 121 -3.92 10.48 18.89
C ILE A 121 -3.02 10.85 17.70
N ARG A 122 -3.16 12.05 17.15
CA ARG A 122 -2.53 12.45 15.88
C ARG A 122 -1.01 12.25 15.85
N GLU A 123 -0.31 12.72 16.87
CA GLU A 123 1.14 12.58 16.93
C GLU A 123 1.58 11.11 16.97
N SER A 124 0.91 10.30 17.80
CA SER A 124 1.21 8.86 17.87
C SER A 124 0.82 8.10 16.61
N ALA A 125 -0.26 8.51 15.94
CA ALA A 125 -0.71 7.91 14.69
C ALA A 125 0.30 8.15 13.55
N TRP A 126 0.83 9.37 13.39
CA TRP A 126 1.87 9.66 12.41
C TRP A 126 3.19 8.93 12.72
N THR A 127 3.57 8.87 13.99
CA THR A 127 4.73 8.07 14.41
C THR A 127 4.54 6.60 14.04
N ALA A 128 3.37 6.04 14.36
CA ALA A 128 3.06 4.65 14.03
C ALA A 128 3.02 4.41 12.50
N PHE A 129 2.51 5.36 11.72
CA PHE A 129 2.53 5.30 10.25
C PHE A 129 3.94 5.12 9.70
N LEU A 130 4.89 5.93 10.20
CA LEU A 130 6.29 5.83 9.78
C LEU A 130 6.95 4.53 10.26
N VAL A 131 6.68 4.10 11.50
CA VAL A 131 7.18 2.83 12.03
C VAL A 131 6.69 1.65 11.19
N ILE A 132 5.40 1.62 10.83
CA ILE A 132 4.82 0.58 9.97
C ILE A 132 5.51 0.57 8.60
N ALA A 133 5.79 1.74 8.02
CA ALA A 133 6.52 1.84 6.75
C ALA A 133 7.93 1.22 6.87
N VAL A 134 8.68 1.59 7.90
CA VAL A 134 10.03 1.06 8.14
C VAL A 134 10.00 -0.45 8.37
N VAL A 135 9.09 -0.95 9.23
CA VAL A 135 8.93 -2.38 9.50
C VAL A 135 8.54 -3.14 8.24
N GLY A 136 7.63 -2.61 7.43
CA GLY A 136 7.23 -3.22 6.17
C GLY A 136 8.40 -3.39 5.19
N HIS A 137 9.21 -2.35 5.01
CA HIS A 137 10.39 -2.42 4.14
C HIS A 137 11.51 -3.31 4.72
N ALA A 138 11.71 -3.28 6.03
CA ALA A 138 12.65 -4.18 6.70
C ALA A 138 12.23 -5.65 6.51
N PHE A 139 10.93 -5.94 6.68
CA PHE A 139 10.36 -7.26 6.41
C PHE A 139 10.61 -7.72 4.97
N GLU A 140 10.37 -6.84 3.99
CA GLU A 140 10.67 -7.15 2.58
C GLU A 140 12.16 -7.44 2.36
N GLY A 141 13.05 -6.66 2.97
CA GLY A 141 14.50 -6.89 2.89
C GLY A 141 14.90 -8.26 3.42
N VAL A 142 14.39 -8.63 4.60
CA VAL A 142 14.63 -9.96 5.21
C VAL A 142 14.02 -11.07 4.35
N TRP A 143 12.80 -10.88 3.88
CA TRP A 143 12.13 -11.84 3.01
C TRP A 143 12.91 -12.09 1.73
N LYS A 144 13.35 -11.02 1.06
CA LYS A 144 14.15 -11.08 -0.16
C LYS A 144 15.50 -11.79 0.06
N ALA A 145 16.17 -11.51 1.19
CA ALA A 145 17.42 -12.17 1.54
C ALA A 145 17.26 -13.67 1.73
N GLY A 146 16.13 -14.12 2.32
CA GLY A 146 15.87 -15.54 2.55
C GLY A 146 15.33 -16.31 1.34
N HIS A 147 14.61 -15.63 0.43
CA HIS A 147 13.85 -16.28 -0.66
C HIS A 147 14.27 -15.85 -2.06
N GLY A 148 15.23 -14.93 -2.20
CA GLY A 148 15.72 -14.41 -3.49
C GLY A 148 14.70 -13.55 -4.26
N SER A 149 13.50 -13.29 -3.71
CA SER A 149 12.41 -12.54 -4.33
C SER A 149 11.67 -11.73 -3.28
N ASN A 150 11.23 -10.51 -3.63
CA ASN A 150 10.40 -9.68 -2.77
C ASN A 150 8.91 -10.07 -2.79
N ALA A 151 8.50 -10.97 -3.68
CA ALA A 151 7.12 -11.44 -3.78
C ALA A 151 6.83 -12.60 -2.82
N LEU A 152 5.72 -12.49 -2.08
CA LEU A 152 5.17 -13.57 -1.26
C LEU A 152 4.49 -14.61 -2.16
N ARG A 153 5.08 -15.77 -2.30
CA ARG A 153 4.45 -16.92 -2.97
C ARG A 153 3.52 -17.61 -1.98
N LEU A 154 2.25 -17.24 -1.99
CA LEU A 154 1.22 -17.93 -1.19
C LEU A 154 0.82 -19.22 -1.91
N GLY A 155 1.36 -20.35 -1.46
CA GLY A 155 0.88 -21.68 -1.83
C GLY A 155 1.24 -22.12 -3.24
N GLN A 156 2.45 -22.62 -3.44
CA GLN A 156 2.74 -23.72 -4.35
C GLN A 156 3.25 -24.87 -3.46
N GLY A 157 2.32 -25.56 -2.84
CA GLY A 157 2.50 -26.86 -2.28
C GLY A 157 1.82 -27.89 -3.17
#